data_b953348e0939b23b74d5cec49c340b5a
#
_entry.id   b953348e0939b23b74d5cec49c340b5a
#
_cell.length_a   1.000
_cell.length_b   1.000
_cell.length_c   1.000
_cell.angle_alpha   90.00
_cell.angle_beta   90.00
_cell.angle_gamma   90.00
#
_symmetry.space_group_name_H-M   'P 1'
#
loop_
_entity.id
_entity.type
_entity.pdbx_description
1 polymer ?
#
loop_
_entity_poly.entity_id
_entity_poly.type
_entity_poly.pdbx_seq_one_letter_code
_entity_poly.pdbx_strand_id
1 'polypeptide(L)'
;MSLLRPWRALAAFGVGALVLAAALPPAAGAAEGSRIRLGYAGFLGDAQVIEATIGLEMPPGVRKSGSYRMALDVAMSGPLAQAVPFSMTAESRGSAGAAGVRPERFHSLTRIYQKAQAVSLDYGADGAVGIAADPPTVQAREAREQGLAEGTLDPLSAVVALVDEVVRTGECRGRVRVFDGARRYDLQATPAGVAQVSRIGFSLYEGPATECAVTPSLLDGFRQRDIDAGVYPDSASVWIAPVVAGEPPVPVRVIARSRLGTMRLDLVEAW
;
A
#
# COMPACT_ATOMS: atom_id res chain seq x y z
N MET A 1 58.45 49.76 -18.65
CA MET A 1 59.28 50.64 -17.79
C MET A 1 58.94 50.33 -16.37
N SER A 2 59.81 49.57 -15.80
CA SER A 2 60.67 49.93 -14.64
C SER A 2 59.85 49.96 -13.33
N LEU A 3 60.14 49.22 -12.42
CA LEU A 3 61.26 48.74 -11.57
C LEU A 3 60.71 48.81 -10.12
N LEU A 4 60.85 47.84 -9.42
CA LEU A 4 61.78 47.36 -8.40
C LEU A 4 61.13 47.23 -6.99
N ARG A 5 61.26 46.06 -6.49
CA ARG A 5 61.45 45.58 -5.10
C ARG A 5 62.28 46.53 -4.22
N PRO A 6 62.55 46.29 -2.90
CA PRO A 6 62.30 45.13 -2.03
C PRO A 6 62.11 45.42 -0.52
N TRP A 7 62.22 44.37 0.33
CA TRP A 7 62.81 44.14 1.66
C TRP A 7 61.89 44.13 2.87
N ARG A 8 61.78 42.96 3.47
CA ARG A 8 62.49 42.42 4.69
C ARG A 8 62.11 43.22 5.99
N ALA A 9 61.80 42.60 7.08
CA ALA A 9 62.23 41.44 7.82
C ALA A 9 61.48 41.31 9.14
N LEU A 10 61.38 40.03 9.63
CA LEU A 10 61.55 39.62 11.07
C LEU A 10 60.56 40.16 12.11
N ALA A 11 59.82 39.33 12.82
CA ALA A 11 60.22 38.48 13.95
C ALA A 11 58.96 37.87 14.60
N ALA A 12 59.02 36.61 14.74
CA ALA A 12 58.63 35.72 15.80
C ALA A 12 57.91 36.28 17.02
N PHE A 13 56.81 35.70 17.44
CA PHE A 13 56.60 35.05 18.72
C PHE A 13 55.31 34.23 18.66
N GLY A 14 55.39 32.95 18.99
CA GLY A 14 54.34 32.00 19.02
C GLY A 14 53.40 32.21 20.21
N VAL A 15 52.11 31.97 19.98
CA VAL A 15 51.18 31.51 21.00
C VAL A 15 50.38 30.40 20.38
N GLY A 16 50.62 29.20 20.87
CA GLY A 16 49.87 28.01 20.47
C GLY A 16 48.41 28.16 20.86
N ALA A 17 47.55 28.28 19.88
CA ALA A 17 46.11 28.07 20.04
C ALA A 17 45.84 26.55 19.88
N LEU A 18 45.64 25.88 21.00
CA LEU A 18 45.09 24.53 21.07
C LEU A 18 43.68 24.61 20.52
N VAL A 19 43.49 24.24 19.24
CA VAL A 19 42.17 23.98 18.68
C VAL A 19 41.70 22.63 19.23
N LEU A 20 40.91 22.65 20.31
CA LEU A 20 40.09 21.50 20.69
C LEU A 20 39.08 21.29 19.55
N ALA A 21 39.38 20.38 18.67
CA ALA A 21 38.37 19.80 17.78
C ALA A 21 37.39 19.02 18.65
N ALA A 22 36.32 19.68 19.07
CA ALA A 22 35.15 18.97 19.60
C ALA A 22 34.64 18.07 18.47
N ALA A 23 34.97 16.80 18.58
CA ALA A 23 34.32 15.76 17.74
C ALA A 23 32.82 15.80 18.05
N LEU A 24 32.04 16.39 17.15
CA LEU A 24 30.60 16.23 17.18
C LEU A 24 30.33 14.73 17.13
N PRO A 25 29.53 14.19 18.06
CA PRO A 25 29.11 12.80 17.91
C PRO A 25 28.43 12.67 16.53
N PRO A 26 28.64 11.55 15.81
CA PRO A 26 27.93 11.29 14.58
C PRO A 26 26.45 11.44 14.90
N ALA A 27 25.75 12.28 14.13
CA ALA A 27 24.30 12.37 14.22
C ALA A 27 23.78 10.94 14.20
N ALA A 28 23.08 10.53 15.26
CA ALA A 28 22.43 9.24 15.32
C ALA A 28 21.60 9.15 14.05
N GLY A 29 22.01 8.28 13.13
CA GLY A 29 21.31 8.10 11.88
C GLY A 29 19.87 7.84 12.24
N ALA A 30 18.95 8.64 11.72
CA ALA A 30 17.54 8.35 11.79
C ALA A 30 17.42 6.92 11.27
N ALA A 31 16.89 6.00 12.08
CA ALA A 31 16.69 4.63 11.68
C ALA A 31 15.90 4.67 10.39
N GLU A 32 16.49 4.23 9.28
CA GLU A 32 15.82 4.21 7.99
C GLU A 32 14.58 3.36 8.14
N GLY A 33 13.42 3.92 7.75
CA GLY A 33 12.15 3.21 7.75
C GLY A 33 12.26 1.97 6.86
N SER A 34 11.51 0.95 7.21
CA SER A 34 11.33 -0.24 6.39
C SER A 34 10.83 0.18 5.00
N ARG A 35 11.48 -0.31 3.96
CA ARG A 35 11.07 -0.10 2.56
C ARG A 35 11.12 -1.45 1.86
N ILE A 36 9.94 -1.97 1.54
CA ILE A 36 9.79 -3.25 0.86
C ILE A 36 9.08 -3.04 -0.48
N ARG A 37 9.53 -3.75 -1.49
CA ARG A 37 8.87 -3.80 -2.79
C ARG A 37 8.50 -5.25 -3.10
N LEU A 38 7.26 -5.46 -3.56
CA LEU A 38 6.65 -6.76 -3.75
C LEU A 38 6.09 -6.86 -5.16
N GLY A 39 6.45 -7.91 -5.89
CA GLY A 39 5.89 -8.24 -7.18
C GLY A 39 4.87 -9.36 -7.06
N TYR A 40 3.73 -9.19 -7.71
CA TYR A 40 2.64 -10.18 -7.73
C TYR A 40 2.25 -10.54 -9.15
N ALA A 41 1.90 -11.81 -9.35
CA ALA A 41 1.25 -12.31 -10.56
C ALA A 41 -0.17 -12.79 -10.23
N GLY A 42 -1.14 -12.34 -11.03
CA GLY A 42 -2.55 -12.70 -10.89
C GLY A 42 -3.00 -13.64 -11.99
N PHE A 43 -3.75 -14.68 -11.61
CA PHE A 43 -4.18 -15.78 -12.47
C PHE A 43 -5.69 -15.94 -12.45
N LEU A 44 -6.27 -16.18 -13.63
CA LEU A 44 -7.63 -16.67 -13.79
C LEU A 44 -7.53 -18.10 -14.33
N GLY A 45 -7.82 -19.09 -13.48
CA GLY A 45 -7.39 -20.47 -13.74
C GLY A 45 -5.87 -20.55 -13.80
N ASP A 46 -5.33 -21.07 -14.90
CA ASP A 46 -3.89 -21.19 -15.14
C ASP A 46 -3.31 -20.02 -15.96
N ALA A 47 -4.16 -19.15 -16.49
CA ALA A 47 -3.73 -18.02 -17.30
C ALA A 47 -3.33 -16.85 -16.42
N GLN A 48 -2.09 -16.36 -16.57
CA GLN A 48 -1.68 -15.09 -15.97
C GLN A 48 -2.37 -13.94 -16.70
N VAL A 49 -3.06 -13.11 -15.93
CA VAL A 49 -3.87 -12.01 -16.46
C VAL A 49 -3.55 -10.66 -15.82
N ILE A 50 -2.80 -10.65 -14.70
CA ILE A 50 -2.43 -9.44 -13.97
C ILE A 50 -0.97 -9.52 -13.56
N GLU A 51 -0.30 -8.37 -13.62
CA GLU A 51 0.94 -8.09 -12.93
C GLU A 51 0.70 -6.89 -12.00
N ALA A 52 1.24 -6.99 -10.78
CA ALA A 52 1.15 -5.90 -9.83
C ALA A 52 2.46 -5.72 -9.05
N THR A 53 2.78 -4.47 -8.74
CA THR A 53 3.89 -4.13 -7.83
C THR A 53 3.35 -3.30 -6.69
N ILE A 54 3.73 -3.67 -5.47
CA ILE A 54 3.41 -2.93 -4.26
C ILE A 54 4.71 -2.43 -3.63
N GLY A 55 4.80 -1.12 -3.40
CA GLY A 55 5.81 -0.51 -2.55
C GLY A 55 5.21 -0.18 -1.19
N LEU A 56 5.86 -0.59 -0.11
CA LEU A 56 5.44 -0.28 1.25
C LEU A 56 6.60 0.36 2.00
N GLU A 57 6.38 1.56 2.51
CA GLU A 57 7.28 2.26 3.41
C GLU A 57 6.57 2.38 4.78
N MET A 58 7.21 1.86 5.82
CA MET A 58 6.73 1.92 7.20
C MET A 58 7.86 2.33 8.14
N PRO A 59 7.58 2.90 9.31
CA PRO A 59 8.63 3.21 10.29
C PRO A 59 9.28 1.93 10.80
N PRO A 60 10.56 1.99 11.21
CA PRO A 60 11.26 0.84 11.75
C PRO A 60 10.57 0.35 13.02
N GLY A 61 10.25 -0.93 13.04
CA GLY A 61 9.61 -1.60 14.17
C GLY A 61 8.09 -1.48 14.14
N VAL A 62 7.46 -2.51 13.70
CA VAL A 62 6.00 -2.72 13.49
C VAL A 62 5.12 -2.42 14.72
N ARG A 63 5.69 -2.12 15.88
CA ARG A 63 4.98 -1.84 17.14
C ARG A 63 4.97 -0.37 17.54
N LYS A 64 5.59 0.51 16.78
CA LYS A 64 5.60 1.95 17.08
C LYS A 64 4.66 2.68 16.13
N SER A 65 3.82 3.55 16.67
CA SER A 65 3.01 4.48 15.87
C SER A 65 3.92 5.24 14.90
N GLY A 66 3.55 5.23 13.63
CA GLY A 66 4.35 5.93 12.62
C GLY A 66 3.59 6.08 11.31
N SER A 67 4.16 6.89 10.42
CA SER A 67 3.61 7.11 9.08
C SER A 67 3.84 5.89 8.20
N TYR A 68 2.89 5.58 7.35
CA TYR A 68 3.07 4.63 6.25
C TYR A 68 2.86 5.32 4.91
N ARG A 69 3.46 4.77 3.87
CA ARG A 69 3.16 5.03 2.47
C ARG A 69 3.09 3.70 1.74
N MET A 70 1.98 3.48 1.06
CA MET A 70 1.77 2.31 0.22
C MET A 70 1.47 2.75 -1.20
N ALA A 71 2.21 2.24 -2.16
CA ALA A 71 2.02 2.47 -3.58
C ALA A 71 1.68 1.17 -4.28
N LEU A 72 0.81 1.23 -5.27
CA LEU A 72 0.37 0.10 -6.09
C LEU A 72 0.47 0.49 -7.56
N ASP A 73 1.10 -0.38 -8.34
CA ASP A 73 0.99 -0.41 -9.79
C ASP A 73 0.41 -1.76 -10.20
N VAL A 74 -0.66 -1.76 -10.98
CA VAL A 74 -1.27 -2.98 -11.50
C VAL A 74 -1.64 -2.81 -12.96
N ALA A 75 -1.41 -3.84 -13.76
CA ALA A 75 -1.76 -3.87 -15.17
C ALA A 75 -2.26 -5.26 -15.58
N MET A 76 -3.11 -5.29 -16.58
CA MET A 76 -3.42 -6.55 -17.28
C MET A 76 -2.16 -7.04 -17.99
N SER A 77 -1.97 -8.37 -17.99
CA SER A 77 -0.86 -9.03 -18.66
C SER A 77 -1.35 -10.15 -19.60
N GLY A 78 -0.42 -10.70 -20.36
CA GLY A 78 -0.71 -11.78 -21.30
C GLY A 78 -1.67 -11.38 -22.45
N PRO A 79 -2.30 -12.36 -23.10
CA PRO A 79 -3.22 -12.11 -24.23
C PRO A 79 -4.42 -11.23 -23.86
N LEU A 80 -4.86 -11.27 -22.60
CA LEU A 80 -6.01 -10.50 -22.16
C LEU A 80 -5.71 -8.98 -22.16
N ALA A 81 -4.46 -8.58 -21.97
CA ALA A 81 -4.04 -7.18 -22.03
C ALA A 81 -4.31 -6.53 -23.41
N GLN A 82 -4.28 -7.32 -24.49
CA GLN A 82 -4.58 -6.82 -25.84
C GLN A 82 -6.08 -6.61 -26.04
N ALA A 83 -6.91 -7.45 -25.42
CA ALA A 83 -8.36 -7.35 -25.53
C ALA A 83 -8.95 -6.30 -24.58
N VAL A 84 -8.40 -6.21 -23.37
CA VAL A 84 -8.85 -5.26 -22.33
C VAL A 84 -7.61 -4.59 -21.72
N PRO A 85 -7.03 -3.57 -22.38
CA PRO A 85 -5.93 -2.82 -21.83
C PRO A 85 -6.41 -2.05 -20.58
N PHE A 86 -5.96 -2.55 -19.42
CA PHE A 86 -6.25 -1.96 -18.12
C PHE A 86 -4.95 -1.72 -17.37
N SER A 87 -4.83 -0.59 -16.74
CA SER A 87 -3.80 -0.32 -15.73
C SER A 87 -4.35 0.59 -14.63
N MET A 88 -3.79 0.46 -13.45
CA MET A 88 -4.10 1.34 -12.32
C MET A 88 -2.83 1.60 -11.52
N THR A 89 -2.60 2.85 -11.18
CA THR A 89 -1.67 3.26 -10.14
C THR A 89 -2.45 3.80 -8.96
N ALA A 90 -2.00 3.51 -7.75
CA ALA A 90 -2.60 4.09 -6.56
C ALA A 90 -1.52 4.33 -5.49
N GLU A 91 -1.75 5.33 -4.66
CA GLU A 91 -0.92 5.63 -3.51
C GLU A 91 -1.81 6.00 -2.33
N SER A 92 -1.46 5.46 -1.17
CA SER A 92 -2.04 5.87 0.11
C SER A 92 -0.94 6.20 1.10
N ARG A 93 -1.18 7.22 1.92
CA ARG A 93 -0.33 7.59 3.04
C ARG A 93 -1.18 7.93 4.25
N GLY A 94 -0.59 7.70 5.42
CA GLY A 94 -1.25 7.95 6.69
C GLY A 94 -0.40 7.50 7.85
N SER A 95 -1.04 7.20 8.96
CA SER A 95 -0.39 6.67 10.15
C SER A 95 -1.02 5.36 10.59
N ALA A 96 -0.21 4.47 11.18
CA ALA A 96 -0.63 3.23 11.81
C ALA A 96 -0.10 3.17 13.24
N GLY A 97 -0.85 2.61 14.17
CA GLY A 97 -0.46 2.51 15.56
C GLY A 97 -1.53 1.89 16.45
N ALA A 98 -1.39 2.03 17.77
CA ALA A 98 -2.31 1.43 18.74
C ALA A 98 -3.79 1.82 18.55
N ALA A 99 -4.04 2.99 17.97
CA ALA A 99 -5.39 3.47 17.64
C ALA A 99 -5.90 2.97 16.28
N GLY A 100 -5.16 2.08 15.61
CA GLY A 100 -5.45 1.59 14.26
C GLY A 100 -4.82 2.44 13.16
N VAL A 101 -5.27 2.21 11.94
CA VAL A 101 -4.82 2.90 10.73
C VAL A 101 -5.66 4.17 10.51
N ARG A 102 -4.99 5.28 10.24
CA ARG A 102 -5.58 6.57 9.91
C ARG A 102 -5.00 7.07 8.59
N PRO A 103 -5.74 6.97 7.48
CA PRO A 103 -5.31 7.55 6.23
C PRO A 103 -5.29 9.08 6.32
N GLU A 104 -4.41 9.69 5.54
CA GLU A 104 -4.33 11.15 5.33
C GLU A 104 -4.70 11.50 3.90
N ARG A 105 -4.19 10.71 2.95
CA ARG A 105 -4.47 10.91 1.53
C ARG A 105 -4.41 9.60 0.77
N PHE A 106 -5.34 9.45 -0.17
CA PHE A 106 -5.33 8.44 -1.20
C PHE A 106 -5.45 9.09 -2.56
N HIS A 107 -4.71 8.56 -3.53
CA HIS A 107 -4.84 8.93 -4.94
C HIS A 107 -4.77 7.69 -5.80
N SER A 108 -5.61 7.61 -6.84
CA SER A 108 -5.54 6.56 -7.84
C SER A 108 -5.76 7.11 -9.24
N LEU A 109 -5.15 6.45 -10.22
CA LEU A 109 -5.35 6.72 -11.64
C LEU A 109 -5.58 5.40 -12.35
N THR A 110 -6.80 5.19 -12.80
CA THR A 110 -7.21 4.01 -13.57
C THR A 110 -7.25 4.36 -15.04
N ARG A 111 -6.71 3.50 -15.88
CA ARG A 111 -6.81 3.56 -17.34
C ARG A 111 -7.44 2.30 -17.88
N ILE A 112 -8.47 2.46 -18.69
CA ILE A 112 -9.14 1.36 -19.41
C ILE A 112 -9.33 1.81 -20.85
N TYR A 113 -8.70 1.13 -21.80
CA TYR A 113 -8.58 1.61 -23.19
C TYR A 113 -7.98 3.02 -23.22
N GLN A 114 -8.66 3.97 -23.86
CA GLN A 114 -8.24 5.37 -23.95
C GLN A 114 -8.85 6.26 -22.85
N LYS A 115 -9.60 5.68 -21.91
CA LYS A 115 -10.23 6.43 -20.81
C LYS A 115 -9.34 6.38 -19.58
N ALA A 116 -9.15 7.55 -18.97
CA ALA A 116 -8.48 7.68 -17.69
C ALA A 116 -9.44 8.25 -16.66
N GLN A 117 -9.36 7.79 -15.44
CA GLN A 117 -10.12 8.28 -14.29
C GLN A 117 -9.16 8.42 -13.10
N ALA A 118 -8.96 9.63 -12.64
CA ALA A 118 -8.27 9.89 -11.39
C ALA A 118 -9.27 10.07 -10.25
N VAL A 119 -8.89 9.61 -9.05
CA VAL A 119 -9.63 9.81 -7.81
C VAL A 119 -8.66 10.23 -6.73
N SER A 120 -9.05 11.18 -5.90
CA SER A 120 -8.32 11.57 -4.70
C SER A 120 -9.26 11.62 -3.51
N LEU A 121 -8.79 11.11 -2.37
CA LEU A 121 -9.43 11.22 -1.06
C LEU A 121 -8.47 11.95 -0.12
N ASP A 122 -8.92 13.04 0.47
CA ASP A 122 -8.18 13.80 1.48
C ASP A 122 -8.94 13.68 2.81
N TYR A 123 -8.29 13.07 3.81
CA TYR A 123 -8.87 12.78 5.12
C TYR A 123 -8.55 13.90 6.11
N GLY A 124 -9.56 14.62 6.55
CA GLY A 124 -9.43 15.68 7.54
C GLY A 124 -9.28 15.15 8.97
N ALA A 125 -8.64 15.92 9.83
CA ALA A 125 -8.49 15.58 11.23
C ALA A 125 -9.84 15.53 12.01
N ASP A 126 -10.85 16.19 11.48
CA ASP A 126 -12.22 16.21 11.96
C ASP A 126 -13.06 15.00 11.51
N GLY A 127 -12.46 14.11 10.68
CA GLY A 127 -13.13 12.94 10.11
C GLY A 127 -13.85 13.20 8.80
N ALA A 128 -13.88 14.44 8.31
CA ALA A 128 -14.39 14.75 6.98
C ALA A 128 -13.48 14.19 5.90
N VAL A 129 -14.05 13.77 4.78
CA VAL A 129 -13.29 13.25 3.63
C VAL A 129 -13.60 14.04 2.38
N GLY A 130 -12.59 14.75 1.89
CA GLY A 130 -12.64 15.42 0.59
C GLY A 130 -12.56 14.39 -0.54
N ILE A 131 -13.50 14.41 -1.49
CA ILE A 131 -13.52 13.51 -2.65
C ILE A 131 -13.33 14.34 -3.91
N ALA A 132 -12.33 14.01 -4.73
CA ALA A 132 -12.15 14.60 -6.06
C ALA A 132 -12.06 13.49 -7.11
N ALA A 133 -12.68 13.70 -8.27
CA ALA A 133 -12.63 12.80 -9.41
C ALA A 133 -12.37 13.61 -10.68
N ASP A 134 -11.43 13.14 -11.52
CA ASP A 134 -11.09 13.76 -12.80
C ASP A 134 -11.02 12.69 -13.90
N PRO A 135 -11.89 12.77 -14.92
CA PRO A 135 -13.03 13.68 -15.03
C PRO A 135 -14.09 13.50 -13.93
N PRO A 136 -14.88 14.54 -13.61
CA PRO A 136 -15.91 14.44 -12.57
C PRO A 136 -16.93 13.32 -12.87
N THR A 137 -17.31 12.55 -11.84
CA THR A 137 -18.29 11.48 -11.97
C THR A 137 -19.53 11.74 -11.12
N VAL A 138 -20.67 11.20 -11.55
CA VAL A 138 -21.91 11.25 -10.78
C VAL A 138 -21.73 10.55 -9.45
N GLN A 139 -21.08 9.39 -9.44
CA GLN A 139 -20.82 8.59 -8.22
C GLN A 139 -20.01 9.37 -7.17
N ALA A 140 -18.94 10.08 -7.60
CA ALA A 140 -18.13 10.88 -6.68
C ALA A 140 -18.91 12.07 -6.10
N ARG A 141 -19.84 12.66 -6.88
CA ARG A 141 -20.72 13.71 -6.38
C ARG A 141 -21.72 13.17 -5.37
N GLU A 142 -22.44 12.11 -5.73
CA GLU A 142 -23.43 11.46 -4.86
C GLU A 142 -22.80 10.96 -3.57
N ALA A 143 -21.62 10.36 -3.64
CA ALA A 143 -20.87 9.91 -2.47
C ALA A 143 -20.52 11.05 -1.52
N ARG A 144 -20.18 12.22 -2.07
CA ARG A 144 -19.90 13.42 -1.27
C ARG A 144 -21.18 13.96 -0.60
N GLU A 145 -22.28 14.03 -1.36
CA GLU A 145 -23.58 14.51 -0.85
C GLU A 145 -24.14 13.62 0.26
N GLN A 146 -23.85 12.31 0.19
CA GLN A 146 -24.32 11.29 1.15
C GLN A 146 -23.33 10.98 2.28
N GLY A 147 -22.14 11.59 2.29
CA GLY A 147 -21.12 11.32 3.31
C GLY A 147 -20.58 9.89 3.29
N LEU A 148 -20.56 9.21 2.13
CA LEU A 148 -20.23 7.78 2.06
C LEU A 148 -18.79 7.45 2.47
N ALA A 149 -17.88 8.41 2.38
CA ALA A 149 -16.48 8.25 2.72
C ALA A 149 -16.19 8.40 4.22
N GLU A 150 -17.14 8.92 5.01
CA GLU A 150 -16.91 9.19 6.43
C GLU A 150 -16.69 7.90 7.24
N GLY A 151 -15.65 7.91 8.07
CA GLY A 151 -15.28 6.77 8.90
C GLY A 151 -14.83 5.54 8.12
N THR A 152 -14.31 5.74 6.88
CA THR A 152 -13.78 4.68 6.02
C THR A 152 -12.27 4.79 5.86
N LEU A 153 -11.66 3.70 5.40
CA LEU A 153 -10.32 3.66 4.84
C LEU A 153 -10.40 3.62 3.31
N ASP A 154 -9.35 4.06 2.63
CA ASP A 154 -9.14 3.72 1.23
C ASP A 154 -8.69 2.25 1.08
N PRO A 155 -8.73 1.67 -0.14
CA PRO A 155 -8.39 0.26 -0.35
C PRO A 155 -6.97 -0.13 0.09
N LEU A 156 -5.98 0.73 -0.06
CA LEU A 156 -4.60 0.42 0.35
C LEU A 156 -4.44 0.50 1.86
N SER A 157 -5.04 1.49 2.50
CA SER A 157 -5.11 1.59 3.97
C SER A 157 -5.83 0.40 4.59
N ALA A 158 -6.82 -0.17 3.91
CA ALA A 158 -7.49 -1.38 4.37
C ALA A 158 -6.55 -2.60 4.38
N VAL A 159 -5.65 -2.71 3.40
CA VAL A 159 -4.59 -3.75 3.42
C VAL A 159 -3.63 -3.53 4.58
N VAL A 160 -3.19 -2.27 4.80
CA VAL A 160 -2.34 -1.94 5.96
C VAL A 160 -3.03 -2.31 7.28
N ALA A 161 -4.33 -2.04 7.41
CA ALA A 161 -5.09 -2.37 8.61
C ALA A 161 -5.19 -3.88 8.85
N LEU A 162 -5.37 -4.68 7.80
CA LEU A 162 -5.39 -6.14 7.90
C LEU A 162 -4.04 -6.71 8.35
N VAL A 163 -2.95 -6.22 7.76
CA VAL A 163 -1.58 -6.63 8.11
C VAL A 163 -1.25 -6.19 9.54
N ASP A 164 -1.58 -4.96 9.93
CA ASP A 164 -1.37 -4.45 11.30
C ASP A 164 -2.11 -5.30 12.35
N GLU A 165 -3.34 -5.71 12.05
CA GLU A 165 -4.10 -6.60 12.94
C GLU A 165 -3.40 -7.94 13.14
N VAL A 166 -2.93 -8.58 12.07
CA VAL A 166 -2.18 -9.85 12.13
C VAL A 166 -0.88 -9.68 12.92
N VAL A 167 -0.18 -8.56 12.74
CA VAL A 167 1.05 -8.28 13.48
C VAL A 167 0.80 -8.11 14.97
N ARG A 168 -0.30 -7.46 15.35
CA ARG A 168 -0.63 -7.18 16.75
C ARG A 168 -1.18 -8.39 17.49
N THR A 169 -1.96 -9.21 16.83
CA THR A 169 -2.76 -10.26 17.46
C THR A 169 -2.38 -11.68 17.04
N GLY A 170 -1.62 -11.83 15.94
CA GLY A 170 -1.35 -13.13 15.30
C GLY A 170 -2.52 -13.62 14.44
N GLU A 171 -3.65 -12.91 14.43
CA GLU A 171 -4.88 -13.28 13.73
C GLU A 171 -5.41 -12.10 12.93
N CYS A 172 -6.26 -12.38 11.95
CA CYS A 172 -7.03 -11.34 11.26
C CYS A 172 -8.49 -11.38 11.71
N ARG A 173 -8.90 -10.34 12.40
CA ARG A 173 -10.25 -10.25 12.93
C ARG A 173 -10.76 -8.82 12.83
N GLY A 174 -11.99 -8.68 12.41
CA GLY A 174 -12.66 -7.38 12.45
C GLY A 174 -13.31 -6.99 11.14
N ARG A 175 -13.88 -5.81 11.15
CA ARG A 175 -14.59 -5.21 10.01
C ARG A 175 -13.88 -3.93 9.60
N VAL A 176 -13.47 -3.86 8.36
CA VAL A 176 -12.88 -2.67 7.77
C VAL A 176 -13.89 -2.04 6.82
N ARG A 177 -14.17 -0.76 7.02
CA ARG A 177 -15.04 0.03 6.17
C ARG A 177 -14.20 0.65 5.07
N VAL A 178 -14.56 0.46 3.82
CA VAL A 178 -13.75 0.89 2.68
C VAL A 178 -14.55 1.78 1.74
N PHE A 179 -13.89 2.84 1.25
CA PHE A 179 -14.39 3.69 0.18
C PHE A 179 -13.28 3.92 -0.86
N ASP A 180 -13.57 3.67 -2.13
CA ASP A 180 -12.59 3.75 -3.22
C ASP A 180 -12.72 5.01 -4.10
N GLY A 181 -13.52 5.96 -3.66
CA GLY A 181 -13.82 7.19 -4.41
C GLY A 181 -15.13 7.15 -5.18
N ALA A 182 -15.74 5.96 -5.29
CA ALA A 182 -17.03 5.77 -5.94
C ALA A 182 -17.92 4.77 -5.20
N ARG A 183 -17.33 3.76 -4.55
CA ARG A 183 -18.05 2.63 -3.96
C ARG A 183 -17.72 2.51 -2.48
N ARG A 184 -18.76 2.27 -1.70
CA ARG A 184 -18.69 1.96 -0.28
C ARG A 184 -18.92 0.48 -0.08
N TYR A 185 -18.02 -0.19 0.60
CA TYR A 185 -18.14 -1.59 0.97
C TYR A 185 -17.45 -1.86 2.31
N ASP A 186 -17.80 -2.93 2.95
CA ASP A 186 -17.15 -3.39 4.15
C ASP A 186 -16.46 -4.72 3.89
N LEU A 187 -15.31 -4.93 4.50
CA LEU A 187 -14.59 -6.19 4.50
C LEU A 187 -14.65 -6.78 5.90
N GLN A 188 -15.32 -7.93 6.04
CA GLN A 188 -15.32 -8.70 7.28
C GLN A 188 -14.18 -9.70 7.21
N ALA A 189 -13.15 -9.51 8.05
CA ALA A 189 -12.07 -10.47 8.21
C ALA A 189 -12.36 -11.41 9.38
N THR A 190 -12.15 -12.70 9.17
CA THR A 190 -12.27 -13.75 10.19
C THR A 190 -11.03 -14.64 10.16
N PRO A 191 -10.49 -15.04 11.32
CA PRO A 191 -9.37 -15.97 11.39
C PRO A 191 -9.74 -17.32 10.77
N ALA A 192 -8.87 -17.85 9.91
CA ALA A 192 -8.96 -19.21 9.39
C ALA A 192 -7.79 -20.10 9.87
N GLY A 193 -6.96 -19.57 10.78
CA GLY A 193 -5.84 -20.28 11.40
C GLY A 193 -4.54 -20.12 10.63
N VAL A 194 -3.63 -21.08 10.82
CA VAL A 194 -2.37 -21.15 10.09
C VAL A 194 -2.46 -22.28 9.08
N ALA A 195 -2.20 -21.96 7.82
CA ALA A 195 -2.21 -22.90 6.72
C ALA A 195 -0.84 -23.01 6.05
N GLN A 196 -0.54 -24.19 5.47
CA GLN A 196 0.64 -24.37 4.65
C GLN A 196 0.36 -23.84 3.23
N VAL A 197 1.14 -22.87 2.81
CA VAL A 197 1.13 -22.37 1.44
C VAL A 197 2.15 -23.17 0.64
N SER A 198 1.67 -23.95 -0.33
CA SER A 198 2.55 -24.69 -1.25
C SER A 198 2.98 -23.78 -2.40
N ARG A 199 4.18 -23.99 -2.91
CA ARG A 199 4.67 -23.30 -4.10
C ARG A 199 3.85 -23.71 -5.33
N ILE A 200 3.38 -22.73 -6.09
CA ILE A 200 2.67 -22.94 -7.34
C ILE A 200 3.34 -22.09 -8.41
N GLY A 201 3.81 -22.72 -9.48
CA GLY A 201 4.48 -22.03 -10.57
C GLY A 201 5.67 -21.17 -10.10
N PHE A 202 5.60 -19.88 -10.32
CA PHE A 202 6.65 -18.91 -9.95
C PHE A 202 6.43 -18.26 -8.58
N SER A 203 5.48 -18.75 -7.75
CA SER A 203 5.27 -18.16 -6.43
C SER A 203 6.56 -18.20 -5.60
N LEU A 204 6.89 -17.08 -4.96
CA LEU A 204 8.10 -16.92 -4.17
C LEU A 204 8.01 -17.68 -2.84
N TYR A 205 6.82 -17.73 -2.24
CA TYR A 205 6.62 -18.20 -0.88
C TYR A 205 6.16 -19.65 -0.83
N GLU A 206 6.75 -20.38 0.12
CA GLU A 206 6.32 -21.71 0.57
C GLU A 206 6.51 -21.79 2.08
N GLY A 207 5.49 -22.28 2.80
CA GLY A 207 5.57 -22.42 4.24
C GLY A 207 4.28 -22.06 4.97
N PRO A 208 4.33 -21.96 6.31
CA PRO A 208 3.18 -21.60 7.13
C PRO A 208 2.82 -20.13 6.98
N ALA A 209 1.54 -19.81 6.82
CA ALA A 209 1.02 -18.45 6.74
C ALA A 209 -0.27 -18.31 7.56
N THR A 210 -0.50 -17.15 8.14
CA THR A 210 -1.79 -16.82 8.76
C THR A 210 -2.84 -16.65 7.67
N GLU A 211 -3.87 -17.48 7.69
CA GLU A 211 -4.97 -17.40 6.74
C GLU A 211 -6.09 -16.53 7.29
N CYS A 212 -6.56 -15.62 6.46
CA CYS A 212 -7.67 -14.72 6.69
C CYS A 212 -8.77 -15.03 5.70
N ALA A 213 -9.96 -15.39 6.18
CA ALA A 213 -11.15 -15.38 5.35
C ALA A 213 -11.74 -13.97 5.34
N VAL A 214 -11.96 -13.41 4.15
CA VAL A 214 -12.50 -12.06 3.96
C VAL A 214 -13.79 -12.12 3.16
N THR A 215 -14.85 -11.55 3.72
CA THR A 215 -16.16 -11.47 3.07
C THR A 215 -16.51 -10.00 2.84
N PRO A 216 -16.68 -9.56 1.59
CA PRO A 216 -17.12 -8.22 1.27
C PRO A 216 -18.64 -8.07 1.45
N SER A 217 -19.07 -6.90 1.92
CA SER A 217 -20.46 -6.46 1.89
C SER A 217 -20.54 -5.21 1.04
N LEU A 218 -21.16 -5.33 -0.13
CA LEU A 218 -21.35 -4.23 -1.07
C LEU A 218 -22.47 -3.33 -0.55
N LEU A 219 -22.21 -2.04 -0.34
CA LEU A 219 -23.16 -1.12 0.31
C LEU A 219 -23.71 -0.09 -0.66
N ASP A 220 -22.85 0.68 -1.32
CA ASP A 220 -23.25 1.77 -2.20
C ASP A 220 -22.28 1.98 -3.37
N GLY A 221 -22.71 2.68 -4.43
CA GLY A 221 -21.91 3.00 -5.61
C GLY A 221 -21.70 1.85 -6.59
N PHE A 222 -22.29 0.69 -6.33
CA PHE A 222 -22.20 -0.49 -7.19
C PHE A 222 -23.30 -0.47 -8.26
N ARG A 223 -22.95 -0.84 -9.48
CA ARG A 223 -23.94 -0.97 -10.55
C ARG A 223 -24.67 -2.30 -10.44
N GLN A 224 -26.00 -2.28 -10.38
CA GLN A 224 -26.80 -3.48 -10.22
C GLN A 224 -26.49 -4.55 -11.26
N ARG A 225 -26.30 -4.16 -12.52
CA ARG A 225 -25.92 -5.07 -13.61
C ARG A 225 -24.60 -5.82 -13.34
N ASP A 226 -23.62 -5.18 -12.66
CA ASP A 226 -22.31 -5.78 -12.38
C ASP A 226 -22.43 -6.72 -11.16
N ILE A 227 -23.32 -6.41 -10.20
CA ILE A 227 -23.72 -7.31 -9.12
C ILE A 227 -24.39 -8.54 -9.70
N ASP A 228 -25.39 -8.37 -10.56
CA ASP A 228 -26.15 -9.45 -11.18
C ASP A 228 -25.26 -10.35 -12.04
N ALA A 229 -24.27 -9.76 -12.71
CA ALA A 229 -23.27 -10.50 -13.48
C ALA A 229 -22.22 -11.21 -12.60
N GLY A 230 -22.19 -10.94 -11.28
CA GLY A 230 -21.22 -11.54 -10.35
C GLY A 230 -19.79 -11.10 -10.57
N VAL A 231 -19.60 -9.84 -10.99
CA VAL A 231 -18.27 -9.25 -11.24
C VAL A 231 -17.46 -9.13 -9.95
N TYR A 232 -18.15 -8.83 -8.84
CA TYR A 232 -17.51 -8.60 -7.55
C TYR A 232 -17.29 -9.92 -6.81
N PRO A 233 -16.17 -10.06 -6.08
CA PRO A 233 -15.93 -11.25 -5.27
C PRO A 233 -16.98 -11.42 -4.17
N ASP A 234 -17.43 -12.66 -3.98
CA ASP A 234 -18.28 -13.05 -2.85
C ASP A 234 -17.45 -13.35 -1.60
N SER A 235 -16.19 -13.78 -1.79
CA SER A 235 -15.25 -14.09 -0.71
C SER A 235 -13.80 -14.01 -1.19
N ALA A 236 -12.91 -13.85 -0.25
CA ALA A 236 -11.48 -14.01 -0.49
C ALA A 236 -10.80 -14.75 0.67
N SER A 237 -9.73 -15.48 0.37
CA SER A 237 -8.75 -15.95 1.36
C SER A 237 -7.45 -15.19 1.13
N VAL A 238 -6.84 -14.70 2.20
CA VAL A 238 -5.57 -13.97 2.20
C VAL A 238 -4.61 -14.70 3.11
N TRP A 239 -3.46 -15.12 2.61
CA TRP A 239 -2.38 -15.71 3.39
C TRP A 239 -1.30 -14.67 3.63
N ILE A 240 -0.99 -14.43 4.90
CA ILE A 240 -0.06 -13.40 5.35
C ILE A 240 1.12 -14.09 6.05
N ALA A 241 2.34 -13.79 5.60
CA ALA A 241 3.55 -14.38 6.14
C ALA A 241 4.76 -13.42 6.08
N PRO A 242 5.77 -13.60 6.96
CA PRO A 242 7.04 -12.91 6.83
C PRO A 242 7.80 -13.45 5.61
N VAL A 243 8.29 -12.54 4.75
CA VAL A 243 9.05 -12.89 3.54
C VAL A 243 10.46 -12.32 3.58
N VAL A 244 10.60 -11.11 4.09
CA VAL A 244 11.87 -10.41 4.23
C VAL A 244 12.20 -10.28 5.71
N ALA A 245 13.40 -10.71 6.11
CA ALA A 245 13.81 -10.69 7.52
C ALA A 245 13.82 -9.24 8.06
N GLY A 246 13.18 -9.05 9.23
CA GLY A 246 13.08 -7.73 9.87
C GLY A 246 11.96 -6.85 9.36
N GLU A 247 11.31 -7.23 8.26
CA GLU A 247 10.20 -6.52 7.66
C GLU A 247 8.82 -7.03 8.15
N PRO A 248 7.75 -6.23 8.05
CA PRO A 248 6.41 -6.70 8.39
C PRO A 248 5.99 -7.87 7.48
N PRO A 249 5.12 -8.77 7.98
CA PRO A 249 4.54 -9.80 7.15
C PRO A 249 3.69 -9.18 6.03
N VAL A 250 3.60 -9.88 4.93
CA VAL A 250 2.89 -9.41 3.73
C VAL A 250 1.94 -10.47 3.20
N PRO A 251 0.91 -10.11 2.43
CA PRO A 251 0.12 -11.09 1.69
C PRO A 251 1.01 -11.88 0.72
N VAL A 252 1.13 -13.19 0.92
CA VAL A 252 1.92 -14.08 0.04
C VAL A 252 1.05 -14.73 -1.02
N ARG A 253 -0.25 -14.83 -0.74
CA ARG A 253 -1.28 -15.31 -1.67
C ARG A 253 -2.62 -14.69 -1.35
N VAL A 254 -3.40 -14.38 -2.39
CA VAL A 254 -4.80 -13.99 -2.28
C VAL A 254 -5.60 -14.86 -3.26
N ILE A 255 -6.71 -15.43 -2.81
CA ILE A 255 -7.67 -16.13 -3.66
C ILE A 255 -9.03 -15.47 -3.50
N ALA A 256 -9.48 -14.79 -4.53
CA ALA A 256 -10.81 -14.17 -4.58
C ALA A 256 -11.75 -15.01 -5.44
N ARG A 257 -12.96 -15.25 -4.95
CA ARG A 257 -13.98 -16.06 -5.61
C ARG A 257 -15.17 -15.18 -5.97
N SER A 258 -15.63 -15.31 -7.20
CA SER A 258 -16.83 -14.66 -7.72
C SER A 258 -17.60 -15.63 -8.59
N ARG A 259 -18.79 -15.24 -9.05
CA ARG A 259 -19.54 -16.05 -10.02
C ARG A 259 -18.85 -16.16 -11.39
N LEU A 260 -17.93 -15.26 -11.70
CA LEU A 260 -17.14 -15.31 -12.94
C LEU A 260 -15.94 -16.25 -12.86
N GLY A 261 -15.63 -16.74 -11.65
CA GLY A 261 -14.50 -17.64 -11.43
C GLY A 261 -13.64 -17.27 -10.23
N THR A 262 -12.52 -17.94 -10.14
CA THR A 262 -11.54 -17.74 -9.06
C THR A 262 -10.32 -17.02 -9.61
N MET A 263 -9.99 -15.90 -9.00
CA MET A 263 -8.74 -15.18 -9.23
C MET A 263 -7.76 -15.52 -8.11
N ARG A 264 -6.55 -15.90 -8.47
CA ARG A 264 -5.43 -16.09 -7.55
C ARG A 264 -4.37 -15.05 -7.82
N LEU A 265 -3.86 -14.42 -6.76
CA LEU A 265 -2.73 -13.50 -6.79
C LEU A 265 -1.63 -14.12 -5.93
N ASP A 266 -0.47 -14.38 -6.51
CA ASP A 266 0.70 -14.93 -5.83
C ASP A 266 1.81 -13.90 -5.77
N LEU A 267 2.49 -13.81 -4.62
CA LEU A 267 3.75 -13.10 -4.50
C LEU A 267 4.83 -13.85 -5.30
N VAL A 268 5.48 -13.15 -6.23
CA VAL A 268 6.51 -13.73 -7.11
C VAL A 268 7.88 -13.11 -6.91
N GLU A 269 7.96 -11.90 -6.35
CA GLU A 269 9.20 -11.19 -6.07
C GLU A 269 9.09 -10.36 -4.79
N ALA A 270 10.20 -10.21 -4.05
CA ALA A 270 10.34 -9.32 -2.89
C ALA A 270 11.77 -8.77 -2.82
N TRP A 271 11.94 -7.46 -2.70
CA TRP A 271 13.24 -6.78 -2.62
C TRP A 271 13.19 -5.45 -1.87
#